data_31931bc0e1765a515d41b11b59772593
#
_entry.id   31931bc0e1765a515d41b11b59772593
#
_cell.length_a   1.000
_cell.length_b   1.000
_cell.length_c   1.000
_cell.angle_alpha   90.00
_cell.angle_beta   90.00
_cell.angle_gamma   90.00
#
_symmetry.space_group_name_H-M   'P 1'
#
loop_
_entity.id
_entity.type
_entity.pdbx_description
1 polymer ?
#
loop_
_entity_poly.entity_id
_entity_poly.type
_entity_poly.pdbx_seq_one_letter_code
_entity_poly.pdbx_strand_id
1 'polypeptide(L)'
;MKKLVLLVFVFFCSCHSNKKEENNSKAQLNSQQILPPQPYFLDIKVNDVKLGEPVFGDWLFSHKEKGQSFEQFVRTKHVVPTKEEDIIYLKPIGQFNSSQLKQIELVRQYLQIFFQLETKVLENASNDIIPNHARRIGDVGQEQFLAGYILTDVLKEDSPDKRIALMAITEKDLYPKPEWNYVFGLASYRDKIAVSSIYRMQKEADFNLCLDRLLKICSHEIGHMFGLHHCIEVNCVMNGTNSMVETDRHSIRLCSLCQRKLNTGFKYDNVKRLKELEKYFKDNNLAEGLQVTKKDLKSIQ
;
A
#
# COMPACT_ATOMS: atom_id res chain seq x y z
N MET A 1 9.73 6.18 -33.94
CA MET A 1 8.72 6.76 -33.02
C MET A 1 7.53 5.80 -32.98
N LYS A 2 7.52 4.86 -32.04
CA LYS A 2 6.39 3.93 -31.82
C LYS A 2 5.45 4.56 -30.81
N LYS A 3 4.20 4.81 -31.20
CA LYS A 3 3.15 5.35 -30.33
C LYS A 3 2.82 4.30 -29.25
N LEU A 4 3.05 4.65 -27.99
CA LEU A 4 2.66 3.88 -26.84
C LEU A 4 1.14 4.08 -26.61
N VAL A 5 0.34 3.09 -27.00
CA VAL A 5 -1.09 3.07 -26.64
C VAL A 5 -1.23 2.19 -25.40
N LEU A 6 -1.49 2.82 -24.27
CA LEU A 6 -1.71 2.14 -23.00
C LEU A 6 -3.21 1.80 -22.89
N LEU A 7 -3.56 0.53 -23.10
CA LEU A 7 -4.91 0.00 -22.87
C LEU A 7 -4.92 -0.78 -21.56
N VAL A 8 -5.57 -0.22 -20.55
CA VAL A 8 -5.83 -0.91 -19.29
C VAL A 8 -7.11 -1.74 -19.44
N PHE A 9 -6.97 -3.06 -19.47
CA PHE A 9 -8.09 -3.98 -19.36
C PHE A 9 -8.24 -4.46 -17.92
N VAL A 10 -9.31 -4.02 -17.28
CA VAL A 10 -9.77 -4.61 -16.02
C VAL A 10 -10.52 -5.89 -16.39
N PHE A 11 -9.97 -7.06 -16.06
CA PHE A 11 -10.65 -8.33 -16.25
C PHE A 11 -11.76 -8.50 -15.20
N PHE A 12 -13.03 -8.35 -15.64
CA PHE A 12 -14.16 -8.90 -14.92
C PHE A 12 -14.28 -10.39 -15.28
N CYS A 13 -13.93 -11.25 -14.35
CA CYS A 13 -14.23 -12.68 -14.47
C CYS A 13 -15.71 -12.90 -14.08
N SER A 14 -16.57 -13.10 -15.07
CA SER A 14 -17.97 -13.45 -14.89
C SER A 14 -18.08 -14.94 -14.62
N CYS A 15 -18.33 -15.33 -13.39
CA CYS A 15 -18.77 -16.69 -13.05
C CYS A 15 -20.29 -16.73 -12.88
N HIS A 16 -20.96 -17.48 -13.73
CA HIS A 16 -22.35 -17.87 -13.56
C HIS A 16 -22.49 -18.83 -12.38
N SER A 17 -23.31 -18.52 -11.38
CA SER A 17 -23.80 -19.50 -10.43
C SER A 17 -25.18 -19.12 -9.86
N ASN A 18 -26.08 -20.05 -9.96
CA ASN A 18 -27.36 -20.33 -9.30
C ASN A 18 -28.08 -19.23 -8.47
N LYS A 19 -29.15 -18.74 -9.07
CA LYS A 19 -30.17 -17.84 -8.51
C LYS A 19 -31.11 -18.55 -7.54
N LYS A 20 -30.75 -18.93 -6.33
CA LYS A 20 -31.75 -19.29 -5.31
C LYS A 20 -31.42 -18.99 -3.84
N GLU A 21 -30.20 -18.57 -3.50
CA GLU A 21 -29.82 -18.19 -2.12
C GLU A 21 -29.50 -16.69 -1.92
N GLU A 22 -29.60 -15.87 -2.96
CA GLU A 22 -29.20 -14.46 -2.93
C GLU A 22 -30.21 -13.50 -2.27
N ASN A 23 -31.45 -13.93 -1.99
CA ASN A 23 -32.47 -12.99 -1.53
C ASN A 23 -32.47 -12.71 -0.02
N ASN A 24 -31.83 -13.56 0.81
CA ASN A 24 -31.78 -13.33 2.25
C ASN A 24 -30.51 -12.60 2.73
N SER A 25 -29.44 -12.58 1.95
CA SER A 25 -28.22 -11.85 2.31
C SER A 25 -28.25 -10.36 1.90
N LYS A 26 -29.04 -10.01 0.90
CA LYS A 26 -29.20 -8.60 0.46
C LYS A 26 -30.03 -7.74 1.43
N ALA A 27 -30.87 -8.33 2.26
CA ALA A 27 -31.68 -7.60 3.22
C ALA A 27 -30.93 -7.17 4.49
N GLN A 28 -29.82 -7.85 4.84
CA GLN A 28 -28.99 -7.50 6.01
C GLN A 28 -27.88 -6.48 5.74
N LEU A 29 -27.53 -6.20 4.47
CA LEU A 29 -26.53 -5.17 4.13
C LEU A 29 -27.08 -3.73 4.09
N ASN A 30 -28.38 -3.53 4.29
CA ASN A 30 -29.04 -2.25 3.98
C ASN A 30 -29.21 -1.28 5.14
N SER A 31 -28.56 -1.48 6.31
CA SER A 31 -28.74 -0.54 7.44
C SER A 31 -27.50 -0.35 8.33
N GLN A 32 -26.30 -0.41 7.81
CA GLN A 32 -25.19 0.20 8.55
C GLN A 32 -25.37 1.72 8.51
N GLN A 33 -25.89 2.25 9.62
CA GLN A 33 -26.04 3.68 9.83
C GLN A 33 -24.66 4.33 9.73
N ILE A 34 -24.44 5.13 8.67
CA ILE A 34 -23.18 5.85 8.47
C ILE A 34 -23.08 6.90 9.55
N LEU A 35 -22.30 6.63 10.59
CA LEU A 35 -22.07 7.57 11.68
C LEU A 35 -21.30 8.80 11.18
N PRO A 36 -21.59 9.99 11.71
CA PRO A 36 -20.82 11.19 11.42
C PRO A 36 -19.34 10.99 11.78
N PRO A 37 -18.41 11.75 11.16
CA PRO A 37 -17.01 11.66 11.51
C PRO A 37 -16.79 12.06 12.98
N GLN A 38 -15.90 11.32 13.66
CA GLN A 38 -15.44 11.72 15.00
C GLN A 38 -14.70 13.08 14.90
N PRO A 39 -14.67 13.89 15.97
CA PRO A 39 -13.98 15.18 16.00
C PRO A 39 -12.55 15.11 15.48
N TYR A 40 -11.79 14.12 15.88
CA TYR A 40 -10.42 13.88 15.40
C TYR A 40 -10.27 13.99 13.87
N PHE A 41 -11.17 13.36 13.09
CA PHE A 41 -11.07 13.40 11.62
C PHE A 41 -11.47 14.75 11.03
N LEU A 42 -12.26 15.54 11.73
CA LEU A 42 -12.57 16.92 11.35
C LEU A 42 -11.40 17.84 11.65
N ASP A 43 -10.77 17.65 12.81
CA ASP A 43 -9.64 18.47 13.26
C ASP A 43 -8.43 18.31 12.33
N ILE A 44 -8.04 17.08 11.99
CA ILE A 44 -6.90 16.85 11.08
C ILE A 44 -7.21 17.18 9.62
N LYS A 45 -8.49 17.36 9.23
CA LYS A 45 -8.90 17.69 7.86
C LYS A 45 -8.33 19.03 7.40
N VAL A 46 -8.07 19.95 8.30
CA VAL A 46 -7.47 21.26 7.99
C VAL A 46 -6.07 21.13 7.37
N ASN A 47 -5.41 19.99 7.57
CA ASN A 47 -4.09 19.68 7.03
C ASN A 47 -4.16 18.90 5.69
N ASP A 48 -5.34 18.61 5.17
CA ASP A 48 -5.51 17.95 3.87
C ASP A 48 -5.17 18.96 2.75
N VAL A 49 -4.13 18.65 1.98
CA VAL A 49 -3.66 19.47 0.87
C VAL A 49 -4.28 18.93 -0.41
N LYS A 50 -5.04 19.73 -1.14
CA LYS A 50 -5.62 19.32 -2.42
C LYS A 50 -4.53 18.95 -3.42
N LEU A 51 -4.75 17.91 -4.22
CA LEU A 51 -3.95 17.65 -5.41
C LEU A 51 -4.13 18.80 -6.41
N GLY A 52 -3.04 19.16 -7.10
CA GLY A 52 -3.11 20.05 -8.26
C GLY A 52 -3.70 19.32 -9.47
N GLU A 53 -3.90 20.09 -10.56
CA GLU A 53 -4.24 19.48 -11.85
C GLU A 53 -3.15 18.52 -12.30
N PRO A 54 -3.50 17.28 -12.71
CA PRO A 54 -2.52 16.30 -13.15
C PRO A 54 -1.79 16.78 -14.42
N VAL A 55 -0.47 16.68 -14.41
CA VAL A 55 0.37 17.01 -15.57
C VAL A 55 0.83 15.74 -16.29
N PHE A 56 1.34 15.92 -17.52
CA PHE A 56 1.86 14.80 -18.30
C PHE A 56 2.94 14.02 -17.50
N GLY A 57 2.77 12.72 -17.39
CA GLY A 57 3.62 11.83 -16.59
C GLY A 57 3.05 11.46 -15.24
N ASP A 58 2.08 12.20 -14.71
CA ASP A 58 1.38 11.84 -13.48
C ASP A 58 0.41 10.66 -13.69
N TRP A 59 0.16 9.92 -12.62
CA TRP A 59 -0.78 8.80 -12.63
C TRP A 59 -2.17 9.23 -13.11
N LEU A 60 -2.75 10.24 -12.49
CA LEU A 60 -4.10 10.70 -12.79
C LEU A 60 -4.23 11.38 -14.17
N PHE A 61 -3.11 11.78 -14.80
CA PHE A 61 -3.11 12.23 -16.19
C PHE A 61 -3.43 11.07 -17.14
N SER A 62 -2.86 9.91 -16.88
CA SER A 62 -2.97 8.70 -17.71
C SER A 62 -4.13 7.79 -17.29
N HIS A 63 -4.53 7.83 -16.02
CA HIS A 63 -5.52 6.95 -15.41
C HIS A 63 -6.64 7.77 -14.78
N LYS A 64 -7.78 7.86 -15.49
CA LYS A 64 -8.96 8.56 -14.95
C LYS A 64 -9.69 7.65 -13.97
N GLU A 65 -9.57 7.94 -12.69
CA GLU A 65 -10.15 7.18 -11.60
C GLU A 65 -11.31 7.95 -10.95
N LYS A 66 -12.25 7.21 -10.35
CA LYS A 66 -13.41 7.80 -9.65
C LYS A 66 -13.15 8.01 -8.16
N GLY A 67 -12.01 7.52 -7.64
CA GLY A 67 -11.75 7.48 -6.21
C GLY A 67 -12.74 6.60 -5.45
N GLN A 68 -12.84 6.83 -4.14
CA GLN A 68 -13.73 6.05 -3.27
C GLN A 68 -14.27 6.94 -2.15
N SER A 69 -15.60 7.13 -2.08
CA SER A 69 -16.22 7.83 -0.96
C SER A 69 -16.15 7.02 0.34
N PHE A 70 -16.46 7.65 1.48
CA PHE A 70 -16.57 6.94 2.75
C PHE A 70 -17.73 5.92 2.72
N GLU A 71 -18.85 6.31 2.16
CA GLU A 71 -20.05 5.48 2.02
C GLU A 71 -19.79 4.25 1.14
N GLN A 72 -19.05 4.42 0.04
CA GLN A 72 -18.64 3.30 -0.80
C GLN A 72 -17.74 2.33 -0.03
N PHE A 73 -16.73 2.84 0.72
CA PHE A 73 -15.86 2.01 1.53
C PHE A 73 -16.64 1.20 2.57
N VAL A 74 -17.53 1.83 3.33
CA VAL A 74 -18.31 1.15 4.39
C VAL A 74 -19.24 0.08 3.82
N ARG A 75 -19.80 0.29 2.62
CA ARG A 75 -20.68 -0.67 1.96
C ARG A 75 -19.95 -1.84 1.29
N THR A 76 -18.64 -1.74 1.12
CA THR A 76 -17.82 -2.83 0.59
C THR A 76 -17.28 -3.70 1.72
N LYS A 77 -17.01 -4.97 1.42
CA LYS A 77 -16.30 -5.85 2.36
C LYS A 77 -14.85 -5.35 2.48
N HIS A 78 -14.55 -4.65 3.57
CA HIS A 78 -13.20 -4.22 3.91
C HIS A 78 -12.62 -5.12 5.01
N VAL A 79 -11.31 -5.10 5.16
CA VAL A 79 -10.61 -5.93 6.14
C VAL A 79 -10.78 -5.32 7.53
N VAL A 80 -11.10 -6.18 8.50
CA VAL A 80 -11.20 -5.85 9.92
C VAL A 80 -10.33 -6.83 10.67
N PRO A 81 -9.40 -6.39 11.54
CA PRO A 81 -8.60 -7.29 12.36
C PRO A 81 -9.50 -8.13 13.29
N THR A 82 -9.16 -9.41 13.41
CA THR A 82 -9.79 -10.35 14.34
C THR A 82 -8.72 -11.03 15.19
N LYS A 83 -9.10 -11.86 16.16
CA LYS A 83 -8.12 -12.62 16.95
C LYS A 83 -7.35 -13.67 16.11
N GLU A 84 -7.94 -14.06 14.99
CA GLU A 84 -7.42 -15.06 14.05
C GLU A 84 -6.63 -14.42 12.90
N GLU A 85 -6.85 -13.13 12.60
CA GLU A 85 -6.19 -12.39 11.53
C GLU A 85 -5.83 -10.97 12.03
N ASP A 86 -4.66 -10.80 12.64
CA ASP A 86 -4.22 -9.53 13.23
C ASP A 86 -2.71 -9.23 13.05
N ILE A 87 -1.98 -10.07 12.29
CA ILE A 87 -0.53 -9.90 12.08
C ILE A 87 -0.24 -9.55 10.62
N ILE A 88 0.54 -8.48 10.41
CA ILE A 88 1.16 -8.16 9.12
C ILE A 88 2.51 -8.88 9.04
N TYR A 89 2.77 -9.53 7.91
CA TYR A 89 4.05 -10.18 7.66
C TYR A 89 4.79 -9.52 6.50
N LEU A 90 6.10 -9.37 6.67
CA LEU A 90 7.04 -9.01 5.61
C LEU A 90 7.88 -10.23 5.25
N LYS A 91 7.94 -10.59 3.97
CA LYS A 91 8.74 -11.68 3.43
C LYS A 91 9.86 -11.13 2.55
N PRO A 92 11.10 -11.02 3.07
CA PRO A 92 12.22 -10.67 2.22
C PRO A 92 12.50 -11.80 1.21
N ILE A 93 12.77 -11.43 -0.06
CA ILE A 93 13.15 -12.37 -1.13
C ILE A 93 14.37 -11.80 -1.84
N GLY A 94 15.53 -12.46 -1.68
CA GLY A 94 16.75 -12.07 -2.36
C GLY A 94 17.98 -11.93 -1.48
N GLN A 95 18.99 -11.22 -2.00
CA GLN A 95 20.26 -10.96 -1.33
C GLN A 95 20.32 -9.49 -0.94
N PHE A 96 20.13 -9.23 0.33
CA PHE A 96 20.13 -7.86 0.87
C PHE A 96 21.45 -7.52 1.53
N ASN A 97 21.97 -6.33 1.30
CA ASN A 97 23.06 -5.77 2.06
C ASN A 97 22.57 -5.28 3.45
N SER A 98 23.52 -4.93 4.34
CA SER A 98 23.21 -4.50 5.71
C SER A 98 22.31 -3.26 5.76
N SER A 99 22.45 -2.33 4.80
CA SER A 99 21.63 -1.13 4.69
C SER A 99 20.19 -1.47 4.34
N GLN A 100 19.99 -2.36 3.38
CA GLN A 100 18.65 -2.82 2.96
C GLN A 100 17.96 -3.62 4.06
N LEU A 101 18.69 -4.51 4.77
CA LEU A 101 18.14 -5.24 5.92
C LEU A 101 17.69 -4.28 7.03
N LYS A 102 18.47 -3.22 7.29
CA LYS A 102 18.08 -2.16 8.23
C LYS A 102 16.82 -1.43 7.76
N GLN A 103 16.70 -1.13 6.47
CA GLN A 103 15.49 -0.51 5.91
C GLN A 103 14.28 -1.41 6.07
N ILE A 104 14.38 -2.73 5.81
CA ILE A 104 13.27 -3.69 6.01
C ILE A 104 12.82 -3.71 7.48
N GLU A 105 13.76 -3.69 8.44
CA GLU A 105 13.40 -3.64 9.86
C GLU A 105 12.72 -2.30 10.22
N LEU A 106 13.16 -1.19 9.66
CA LEU A 106 12.51 0.10 9.86
C LEU A 106 11.11 0.15 9.22
N VAL A 107 10.90 -0.47 8.05
CA VAL A 107 9.57 -0.68 7.46
C VAL A 107 8.67 -1.48 8.40
N ARG A 108 9.16 -2.56 8.98
CA ARG A 108 8.42 -3.37 9.96
C ARG A 108 7.93 -2.53 11.14
N GLN A 109 8.83 -1.73 11.74
CA GLN A 109 8.51 -0.84 12.87
C GLN A 109 7.47 0.20 12.48
N TYR A 110 7.65 0.83 11.31
CA TYR A 110 6.71 1.82 10.79
C TYR A 110 5.32 1.23 10.56
N LEU A 111 5.21 0.09 9.88
CA LEU A 111 3.92 -0.53 9.60
C LEU A 111 3.18 -0.93 10.88
N GLN A 112 3.92 -1.42 11.90
CA GLN A 112 3.35 -1.73 13.20
C GLN A 112 2.71 -0.50 13.86
N ILE A 113 3.36 0.66 13.79
CA ILE A 113 2.84 1.93 14.30
C ILE A 113 1.70 2.43 13.41
N PHE A 114 1.91 2.40 12.09
CA PHE A 114 1.01 2.99 11.10
C PHE A 114 -0.37 2.34 11.10
N PHE A 115 -0.43 1.01 11.22
CA PHE A 115 -1.67 0.24 11.26
C PHE A 115 -2.08 -0.20 12.66
N GLN A 116 -1.23 0.02 13.69
CA GLN A 116 -1.39 -0.50 15.06
C GLN A 116 -1.68 -2.01 15.09
N LEU A 117 -0.98 -2.75 14.25
CA LEU A 117 -1.01 -4.21 14.19
C LEU A 117 0.40 -4.76 14.40
N GLU A 118 0.50 -5.89 15.06
CA GLU A 118 1.76 -6.61 15.14
C GLU A 118 2.31 -6.83 13.73
N THR A 119 3.61 -6.54 13.53
CA THR A 119 4.26 -6.71 12.23
C THR A 119 5.53 -7.53 12.41
N LYS A 120 5.67 -8.62 11.66
CA LYS A 120 6.78 -9.57 11.73
C LYS A 120 7.53 -9.66 10.41
N VAL A 121 8.83 -9.89 10.49
CA VAL A 121 9.64 -10.26 9.32
C VAL A 121 9.81 -11.77 9.33
N LEU A 122 9.46 -12.43 8.23
CA LEU A 122 9.69 -13.85 8.02
C LEU A 122 11.15 -14.09 7.61
N GLU A 123 11.57 -15.34 7.67
CA GLU A 123 12.87 -15.75 7.17
C GLU A 123 13.06 -15.35 5.71
N ASN A 124 14.27 -14.85 5.38
CA ASN A 124 14.61 -14.44 4.04
C ASN A 124 14.65 -15.64 3.08
N ALA A 125 13.97 -15.53 1.96
CA ALA A 125 14.00 -16.54 0.91
C ALA A 125 15.07 -16.21 -0.15
N SER A 126 15.72 -17.25 -0.71
CA SER A 126 16.64 -17.10 -1.83
C SER A 126 15.90 -16.66 -3.10
N ASN A 127 16.61 -15.95 -3.99
CA ASN A 127 16.14 -15.67 -5.35
C ASN A 127 15.84 -16.96 -6.15
N ASP A 128 16.42 -18.10 -5.75
CA ASP A 128 16.25 -19.38 -6.46
C ASP A 128 14.83 -19.92 -6.43
N ILE A 129 13.99 -19.43 -5.50
CA ILE A 129 12.56 -19.76 -5.48
C ILE A 129 11.79 -19.18 -6.69
N ILE A 130 12.39 -18.23 -7.42
CA ILE A 130 11.79 -17.68 -8.63
C ILE A 130 12.37 -18.41 -9.84
N PRO A 131 11.60 -19.22 -10.59
CA PRO A 131 12.10 -19.99 -11.72
C PRO A 131 12.40 -19.11 -12.94
N ASN A 132 13.18 -19.63 -13.89
CA ASN A 132 13.61 -18.90 -15.07
C ASN A 132 12.46 -18.32 -15.90
N HIS A 133 11.32 -18.99 -15.98
CA HIS A 133 10.18 -18.49 -16.76
C HIS A 133 9.49 -17.28 -16.09
N ALA A 134 9.74 -17.03 -14.80
CA ALA A 134 9.26 -15.86 -14.06
C ALA A 134 10.35 -14.78 -13.90
N ARG A 135 11.43 -14.84 -14.68
CA ARG A 135 12.51 -13.87 -14.72
C ARG A 135 12.69 -13.31 -16.12
N ARG A 136 13.25 -12.13 -16.21
CA ARG A 136 13.74 -11.56 -17.47
C ARG A 136 14.86 -10.56 -17.21
N ILE A 137 15.53 -10.16 -18.28
CA ILE A 137 16.44 -8.99 -18.28
C ILE A 137 15.62 -7.80 -18.77
N GLY A 138 15.60 -6.72 -17.99
CA GLY A 138 14.91 -5.48 -18.33
C GLY A 138 15.71 -4.59 -19.27
N ASP A 139 15.14 -3.44 -19.62
CA ASP A 139 15.64 -2.54 -20.68
C ASP A 139 17.04 -1.95 -20.41
N VAL A 140 17.47 -1.90 -19.14
CA VAL A 140 18.79 -1.40 -18.74
C VAL A 140 19.72 -2.51 -18.24
N GLY A 141 19.44 -3.77 -18.58
CA GLY A 141 20.26 -4.93 -18.25
C GLY A 141 20.07 -5.49 -16.83
N GLN A 142 19.11 -4.97 -16.07
CA GLN A 142 18.77 -5.46 -14.73
C GLN A 142 17.92 -6.73 -14.78
N GLU A 143 18.12 -7.62 -13.81
CA GLU A 143 17.23 -8.75 -13.60
C GLU A 143 15.89 -8.27 -13.02
N GLN A 144 14.79 -8.75 -13.61
CA GLN A 144 13.43 -8.48 -13.16
C GLN A 144 12.70 -9.78 -12.84
N PHE A 145 11.88 -9.75 -11.78
CA PHE A 145 10.97 -10.84 -11.42
C PHE A 145 9.53 -10.52 -11.82
N LEU A 146 8.80 -11.54 -12.25
CA LEU A 146 7.37 -11.44 -12.54
C LEU A 146 6.60 -11.29 -11.23
N ALA A 147 6.09 -10.08 -10.96
CA ALA A 147 5.38 -9.77 -9.72
C ALA A 147 4.18 -10.69 -9.49
N GLY A 148 3.43 -11.00 -10.56
CA GLY A 148 2.30 -11.94 -10.49
C GLY A 148 2.69 -13.33 -9.99
N TYR A 149 3.84 -13.87 -10.43
CA TYR A 149 4.35 -15.15 -9.95
C TYR A 149 4.64 -15.12 -8.43
N ILE A 150 5.29 -14.04 -7.95
CA ILE A 150 5.54 -13.90 -6.51
C ILE A 150 4.23 -13.93 -5.72
N LEU A 151 3.18 -13.26 -6.21
CA LEU A 151 1.89 -13.27 -5.54
C LEU A 151 1.24 -14.66 -5.53
N THR A 152 1.16 -15.32 -6.69
CA THR A 152 0.33 -16.53 -6.85
C THR A 152 1.02 -17.83 -6.46
N ASP A 153 2.33 -17.90 -6.65
CA ASP A 153 3.09 -19.15 -6.51
C ASP A 153 4.03 -19.14 -5.31
N VAL A 154 4.39 -17.95 -4.80
CA VAL A 154 5.24 -17.84 -3.62
C VAL A 154 4.43 -17.45 -2.37
N LEU A 155 3.76 -16.29 -2.40
CA LEU A 155 3.10 -15.77 -1.21
C LEU A 155 1.75 -16.42 -0.89
N LYS A 156 1.04 -16.90 -1.89
CA LYS A 156 -0.26 -17.53 -1.68
C LYS A 156 -0.13 -18.88 -0.96
N GLU A 157 0.97 -19.58 -1.21
CA GLU A 157 1.30 -20.84 -0.54
C GLU A 157 1.89 -20.63 0.86
N ASP A 158 2.55 -19.47 1.11
CA ASP A 158 3.09 -19.09 2.39
C ASP A 158 1.98 -18.41 3.24
N SER A 159 1.37 -19.18 4.13
CA SER A 159 0.24 -18.71 4.94
C SER A 159 0.56 -18.81 6.43
N PRO A 160 1.34 -17.89 6.99
CA PRO A 160 1.66 -17.89 8.41
C PRO A 160 0.40 -17.64 9.27
N ASP A 161 0.44 -18.15 10.50
CA ASP A 161 -0.67 -18.01 11.45
C ASP A 161 -1.07 -16.54 11.67
N LYS A 162 -2.38 -16.32 11.87
CA LYS A 162 -2.94 -14.99 12.14
C LYS A 162 -2.66 -13.91 11.08
N ARG A 163 -2.34 -14.31 9.88
CA ARG A 163 -2.02 -13.40 8.79
C ARG A 163 -3.21 -12.55 8.36
N ILE A 164 -3.16 -11.24 8.60
CA ILE A 164 -4.09 -10.27 8.04
C ILE A 164 -3.59 -9.70 6.70
N ALA A 165 -2.26 -9.60 6.53
CA ALA A 165 -1.60 -9.19 5.29
C ALA A 165 -0.20 -9.82 5.21
N LEU A 166 0.25 -10.15 3.99
CA LEU A 166 1.61 -10.64 3.73
C LEU A 166 2.19 -9.87 2.56
N MET A 167 3.35 -9.22 2.76
CA MET A 167 4.02 -8.44 1.75
C MET A 167 5.44 -8.92 1.53
N ALA A 168 5.77 -9.32 0.30
CA ALA A 168 7.16 -9.55 -0.07
C ALA A 168 7.90 -8.24 -0.34
N ILE A 169 9.18 -8.23 0.01
CA ILE A 169 10.12 -7.17 -0.37
C ILE A 169 11.29 -7.85 -1.09
N THR A 170 11.58 -7.43 -2.32
CA THR A 170 12.71 -7.97 -3.09
C THR A 170 13.73 -6.90 -3.47
N GLU A 171 15.00 -7.30 -3.63
CA GLU A 171 16.05 -6.41 -4.13
C GLU A 171 16.13 -6.38 -5.67
N LYS A 172 15.41 -7.29 -6.35
CA LYS A 172 15.30 -7.31 -7.81
C LYS A 172 14.21 -6.37 -8.29
N ASP A 173 14.35 -5.89 -9.52
CA ASP A 173 13.31 -5.10 -10.18
C ASP A 173 12.07 -5.99 -10.47
N LEU A 174 10.90 -5.38 -10.63
CA LEU A 174 9.64 -6.10 -10.85
C LEU A 174 9.00 -5.69 -12.18
N TYR A 175 8.38 -6.66 -12.85
CA TYR A 175 7.46 -6.40 -13.95
C TYR A 175 6.12 -7.10 -13.71
N PRO A 176 4.98 -6.47 -14.07
CA PRO A 176 3.65 -7.05 -13.79
C PRO A 176 3.22 -8.06 -14.86
N LYS A 177 3.63 -7.84 -16.11
CA LYS A 177 3.36 -8.65 -17.29
C LYS A 177 4.32 -8.31 -18.43
N PRO A 178 4.48 -9.17 -19.47
CA PRO A 178 5.49 -8.99 -20.50
C PRO A 178 5.50 -7.62 -21.19
N GLU A 179 4.33 -7.01 -21.41
CA GLU A 179 4.18 -5.77 -22.16
C GLU A 179 4.54 -4.51 -21.35
N TRP A 180 4.74 -4.64 -20.04
CA TRP A 180 5.06 -3.53 -19.16
C TRP A 180 6.52 -3.52 -18.77
N ASN A 181 7.10 -2.32 -18.69
CA ASN A 181 8.51 -2.17 -18.37
C ASN A 181 8.79 -2.53 -16.90
N TYR A 182 7.97 -2.05 -15.96
CA TYR A 182 8.17 -2.31 -14.52
C TYR A 182 6.95 -1.93 -13.69
N VAL A 183 7.00 -2.33 -12.41
CA VAL A 183 6.16 -1.79 -11.33
C VAL A 183 7.01 -1.62 -10.06
N PHE A 184 6.60 -0.70 -9.18
CA PHE A 184 7.22 -0.53 -7.86
C PHE A 184 6.71 -1.55 -6.85
N GLY A 185 5.45 -1.92 -6.98
CA GLY A 185 4.76 -2.94 -6.21
C GLY A 185 3.54 -3.48 -6.95
N LEU A 186 2.95 -4.53 -6.43
CA LEU A 186 1.73 -5.14 -6.91
C LEU A 186 1.01 -5.82 -5.75
N ALA A 187 -0.31 -5.61 -5.62
CA ALA A 187 -1.11 -6.23 -4.58
C ALA A 187 -2.29 -7.04 -5.12
N SER A 188 -2.63 -8.12 -4.44
CA SER A 188 -3.89 -8.84 -4.56
C SER A 188 -4.76 -8.52 -3.35
N TYR A 189 -5.80 -7.72 -3.56
CA TYR A 189 -6.73 -7.34 -2.47
C TYR A 189 -7.49 -8.55 -1.93
N ARG A 190 -7.85 -9.47 -2.82
CA ARG A 190 -8.60 -10.68 -2.47
C ARG A 190 -7.79 -11.60 -1.55
N ASP A 191 -6.52 -11.83 -1.88
CA ASP A 191 -5.66 -12.78 -1.19
C ASP A 191 -4.87 -12.11 -0.05
N LYS A 192 -4.94 -10.77 0.08
CA LYS A 192 -4.23 -9.94 1.08
C LYS A 192 -2.71 -10.17 1.03
N ILE A 193 -2.17 -10.20 -0.18
CA ILE A 193 -0.75 -10.38 -0.46
C ILE A 193 -0.25 -9.27 -1.38
N ALA A 194 1.00 -8.85 -1.22
CA ALA A 194 1.64 -7.85 -2.06
C ALA A 194 3.13 -8.16 -2.26
N VAL A 195 3.72 -7.54 -3.26
CA VAL A 195 5.17 -7.51 -3.44
C VAL A 195 5.63 -6.10 -3.77
N SER A 196 6.76 -5.68 -3.22
CA SER A 196 7.43 -4.42 -3.54
C SER A 196 8.91 -4.64 -3.81
N SER A 197 9.52 -3.76 -4.62
CA SER A 197 10.92 -3.82 -4.99
C SER A 197 11.70 -2.63 -4.45
N ILE A 198 12.83 -2.90 -3.78
CA ILE A 198 13.78 -1.85 -3.37
C ILE A 198 14.56 -1.30 -4.58
N TYR A 199 14.70 -2.09 -5.66
CA TYR A 199 15.60 -1.81 -6.79
C TYR A 199 15.50 -0.37 -7.31
N ARG A 200 14.30 0.07 -7.66
CA ARG A 200 14.08 1.42 -8.21
C ARG A 200 14.04 2.50 -7.13
N MET A 201 13.70 2.14 -5.89
CA MET A 201 13.60 3.09 -4.78
C MET A 201 14.97 3.60 -4.33
N GLN A 202 16.03 2.79 -4.48
CA GLN A 202 17.40 3.16 -4.13
C GLN A 202 18.11 3.98 -5.25
N LYS A 203 17.54 4.06 -6.46
CA LYS A 203 18.15 4.80 -7.56
C LYS A 203 18.15 6.30 -7.26
N GLU A 204 19.33 6.92 -7.35
CA GLU A 204 19.53 8.34 -7.08
C GLU A 204 18.99 8.77 -5.69
N ALA A 205 19.09 7.88 -4.70
CA ALA A 205 18.60 8.08 -3.36
C ALA A 205 19.67 7.75 -2.31
N ASP A 206 19.75 8.56 -1.27
CA ASP A 206 20.45 8.19 -0.06
C ASP A 206 19.61 7.19 0.78
N PHE A 207 20.12 6.81 1.95
CA PHE A 207 19.43 5.88 2.83
C PHE A 207 18.04 6.36 3.22
N ASN A 208 17.90 7.64 3.56
CA ASN A 208 16.65 8.20 4.08
C ASN A 208 15.60 8.38 2.98
N LEU A 209 16.00 8.84 1.80
CA LEU A 209 15.08 8.94 0.65
C LEU A 209 14.60 7.56 0.19
N CYS A 210 15.52 6.57 0.12
CA CYS A 210 15.13 5.20 -0.18
C CYS A 210 14.18 4.64 0.87
N LEU A 211 14.43 4.88 2.16
CA LEU A 211 13.53 4.47 3.24
C LEU A 211 12.16 5.14 3.11
N ASP A 212 12.10 6.46 2.92
CA ASP A 212 10.84 7.19 2.75
C ASP A 212 9.97 6.62 1.62
N ARG A 213 10.58 6.37 0.45
CA ARG A 213 9.92 5.71 -0.69
C ARG A 213 9.38 4.33 -0.31
N LEU A 214 10.18 3.54 0.42
CA LEU A 214 9.81 2.20 0.84
C LEU A 214 8.63 2.23 1.81
N LEU A 215 8.65 3.16 2.78
CA LEU A 215 7.53 3.36 3.72
C LEU A 215 6.25 3.73 2.98
N LYS A 216 6.31 4.67 2.02
CA LYS A 216 5.18 5.09 1.20
C LYS A 216 4.60 3.93 0.41
N ILE A 217 5.41 3.20 -0.35
CA ILE A 217 4.93 2.09 -1.18
C ILE A 217 4.38 0.94 -0.32
N CYS A 218 5.08 0.55 0.76
CA CYS A 218 4.61 -0.53 1.62
C CYS A 218 3.28 -0.21 2.30
N SER A 219 3.11 0.99 2.84
CA SER A 219 1.83 1.39 3.45
C SER A 219 0.71 1.59 2.43
N HIS A 220 1.03 2.01 1.20
CA HIS A 220 0.11 2.11 0.07
C HIS A 220 -0.43 0.73 -0.33
N GLU A 221 0.43 -0.24 -0.62
CA GLU A 221 0.02 -1.59 -1.03
C GLU A 221 -0.79 -2.30 0.06
N ILE A 222 -0.36 -2.17 1.33
CA ILE A 222 -1.12 -2.72 2.46
C ILE A 222 -2.45 -1.98 2.64
N GLY A 223 -2.48 -0.67 2.42
CA GLY A 223 -3.73 0.12 2.41
C GLY A 223 -4.74 -0.42 1.39
N HIS A 224 -4.26 -0.79 0.21
CA HIS A 224 -5.09 -1.47 -0.80
C HIS A 224 -5.61 -2.83 -0.31
N MET A 225 -4.76 -3.64 0.31
CA MET A 225 -5.18 -4.92 0.89
C MET A 225 -6.28 -4.74 1.95
N PHE A 226 -6.33 -3.59 2.61
CA PHE A 226 -7.34 -3.23 3.61
C PHE A 226 -8.59 -2.53 3.01
N GLY A 227 -8.65 -2.43 1.68
CA GLY A 227 -9.83 -1.96 0.96
C GLY A 227 -9.81 -0.49 0.56
N LEU A 228 -8.70 0.23 0.77
CA LEU A 228 -8.56 1.60 0.27
C LEU A 228 -8.29 1.59 -1.24
N HIS A 229 -8.99 2.44 -1.97
CA HIS A 229 -8.66 2.77 -3.36
C HIS A 229 -7.72 3.98 -3.40
N HIS A 230 -7.19 4.29 -4.58
CA HIS A 230 -6.44 5.53 -4.75
C HIS A 230 -7.23 6.74 -4.27
N CYS A 231 -6.55 7.62 -3.52
CA CYS A 231 -7.05 8.94 -3.17
C CYS A 231 -6.77 9.88 -4.34
N ILE A 232 -7.80 10.54 -4.87
CA ILE A 232 -7.67 11.37 -6.07
C ILE A 232 -7.90 12.88 -5.81
N GLU A 233 -8.22 13.25 -4.59
CA GLU A 233 -8.60 14.64 -4.27
C GLU A 233 -7.50 15.39 -3.51
N VAL A 234 -6.77 14.71 -2.64
CA VAL A 234 -5.80 15.33 -1.73
C VAL A 234 -4.49 14.54 -1.71
N ASN A 235 -3.40 15.23 -1.37
CA ASN A 235 -2.08 14.62 -1.22
C ASN A 235 -2.09 13.62 -0.06
N CYS A 236 -1.88 12.35 -0.36
CA CYS A 236 -2.10 11.22 0.53
C CYS A 236 -1.20 10.06 0.13
N VAL A 237 -0.77 9.25 1.07
CA VAL A 237 -0.01 8.03 0.75
C VAL A 237 -0.77 7.07 -0.17
N MET A 238 -2.10 7.19 -0.25
CA MET A 238 -2.93 6.40 -1.18
C MET A 238 -3.05 7.03 -2.58
N ASN A 239 -2.24 8.02 -2.97
CA ASN A 239 -2.23 8.47 -4.37
C ASN A 239 -1.53 7.44 -5.26
N GLY A 240 -2.07 7.19 -6.45
CA GLY A 240 -1.37 6.42 -7.48
C GLY A 240 -0.18 7.20 -8.04
N THR A 241 0.90 6.51 -8.43
CA THR A 241 2.12 7.14 -8.96
C THR A 241 2.70 6.34 -10.12
N ASN A 242 3.17 7.05 -11.17
CA ASN A 242 3.85 6.48 -12.34
C ASN A 242 5.38 6.50 -12.22
N SER A 243 5.94 7.29 -11.30
CA SER A 243 7.38 7.50 -11.19
C SER A 243 7.82 7.75 -9.75
N MET A 244 9.12 7.55 -9.47
CA MET A 244 9.69 7.92 -8.17
C MET A 244 9.59 9.43 -7.91
N VAL A 245 9.73 10.26 -8.93
CA VAL A 245 9.57 11.72 -8.81
C VAL A 245 8.15 12.08 -8.35
N GLU A 246 7.14 11.38 -8.86
CA GLU A 246 5.76 11.56 -8.42
C GLU A 246 5.57 11.01 -7.00
N THR A 247 6.12 9.84 -6.68
CA THR A 247 6.11 9.26 -5.33
C THR A 247 6.77 10.20 -4.31
N ASP A 248 7.88 10.84 -4.66
CA ASP A 248 8.58 11.77 -3.78
C ASP A 248 7.79 13.06 -3.49
N ARG A 249 6.89 13.46 -4.40
CA ARG A 249 5.99 14.62 -4.21
C ARG A 249 4.77 14.30 -3.33
N HIS A 250 4.39 13.02 -3.24
CA HIS A 250 3.24 12.62 -2.44
C HIS A 250 3.61 12.43 -0.98
N SER A 251 2.64 12.73 -0.11
CA SER A 251 2.81 12.64 1.33
C SER A 251 2.79 11.19 1.82
N ILE A 252 3.62 10.90 2.84
CA ILE A 252 3.53 9.65 3.60
C ILE A 252 2.28 9.60 4.51
N ARG A 253 1.57 10.72 4.66
CA ARG A 253 0.38 10.84 5.49
C ARG A 253 -0.84 10.23 4.81
N LEU A 254 -1.65 9.48 5.53
CA LEU A 254 -3.05 9.26 5.14
C LEU A 254 -3.85 10.56 5.34
N CYS A 255 -4.61 10.99 4.35
CA CYS A 255 -5.55 12.09 4.53
C CYS A 255 -6.66 11.76 5.55
N SER A 256 -7.37 12.76 6.03
CA SER A 256 -8.43 12.59 7.03
C SER A 256 -9.48 11.55 6.64
N LEU A 257 -9.88 11.53 5.37
CA LEU A 257 -10.84 10.57 4.82
C LEU A 257 -10.29 9.14 4.83
N CYS A 258 -9.04 8.92 4.37
CA CYS A 258 -8.44 7.60 4.35
C CYS A 258 -8.14 7.06 5.76
N GLN A 259 -7.75 7.94 6.70
CA GLN A 259 -7.64 7.57 8.12
C GLN A 259 -9.01 7.14 8.70
N ARG A 260 -10.09 7.88 8.40
CA ARG A 260 -11.44 7.54 8.83
C ARG A 260 -11.90 6.19 8.26
N LYS A 261 -11.64 5.91 6.98
CA LYS A 261 -11.95 4.62 6.35
C LYS A 261 -11.27 3.48 7.09
N LEU A 262 -9.96 3.52 7.27
CA LEU A 262 -9.24 2.46 8.00
C LEU A 262 -9.73 2.32 9.43
N ASN A 263 -9.91 3.43 10.17
CA ASN A 263 -10.31 3.36 11.57
C ASN A 263 -11.71 2.79 11.78
N THR A 264 -12.56 2.79 10.76
CA THR A 264 -13.87 2.13 10.82
C THR A 264 -13.75 0.63 11.13
N GLY A 265 -12.75 -0.05 10.55
CA GLY A 265 -12.47 -1.47 10.82
C GLY A 265 -11.46 -1.67 11.95
N PHE A 266 -10.38 -0.93 11.96
CA PHE A 266 -9.22 -1.12 12.84
C PHE A 266 -9.42 -0.59 14.25
N LYS A 267 -10.20 0.48 14.41
CA LYS A 267 -10.50 1.12 15.71
C LYS A 267 -9.25 1.46 16.52
N TYR A 268 -8.17 1.84 15.85
CA TYR A 268 -6.91 2.18 16.51
C TYR A 268 -7.01 3.51 17.28
N ASP A 269 -6.14 3.68 18.28
CA ASP A 269 -5.96 4.93 19.00
C ASP A 269 -5.23 5.95 18.12
N ASN A 270 -5.99 6.89 17.56
CA ASN A 270 -5.48 7.89 16.63
C ASN A 270 -4.39 8.78 17.26
N VAL A 271 -4.55 9.19 18.52
CA VAL A 271 -3.59 10.09 19.21
C VAL A 271 -2.29 9.35 19.52
N LYS A 272 -2.41 8.14 20.05
CA LYS A 272 -1.26 7.26 20.29
C LYS A 272 -0.49 7.03 18.99
N ARG A 273 -1.19 6.69 17.91
CA ARG A 273 -0.62 6.46 16.58
C ARG A 273 0.19 7.67 16.10
N LEU A 274 -0.35 8.89 16.20
CA LEU A 274 0.36 10.10 15.79
C LEU A 274 1.61 10.37 16.64
N LYS A 275 1.54 10.18 17.96
CA LYS A 275 2.69 10.37 18.84
C LYS A 275 3.82 9.38 18.56
N GLU A 276 3.46 8.12 18.29
CA GLU A 276 4.42 7.07 17.91
C GLU A 276 5.03 7.34 16.54
N LEU A 277 4.25 7.80 15.55
CA LEU A 277 4.75 8.21 14.24
C LEU A 277 5.68 9.44 14.35
N GLU A 278 5.33 10.44 15.15
CA GLU A 278 6.21 11.60 15.38
C GLU A 278 7.58 11.15 15.90
N LYS A 279 7.58 10.28 16.93
CA LYS A 279 8.82 9.73 17.48
C LYS A 279 9.60 8.95 16.42
N TYR A 280 8.93 8.06 15.67
CA TYR A 280 9.54 7.25 14.61
C TYR A 280 10.22 8.11 13.55
N PHE A 281 9.52 9.11 13.01
CA PHE A 281 10.07 9.99 11.98
C PHE A 281 11.22 10.86 12.50
N LYS A 282 11.15 11.32 13.74
CA LYS A 282 12.24 12.06 14.39
C LYS A 282 13.49 11.19 14.54
N ASP A 283 13.34 9.99 15.09
CA ASP A 283 14.46 9.08 15.38
C ASP A 283 15.16 8.60 14.09
N ASN A 284 14.46 8.58 12.97
CA ASN A 284 14.98 8.13 11.68
C ASN A 284 15.29 9.28 10.71
N ASN A 285 15.24 10.55 11.16
CA ASN A 285 15.53 11.76 10.36
C ASN A 285 14.67 11.86 9.08
N LEU A 286 13.39 11.49 9.15
CA LEU A 286 12.42 11.58 8.06
C LEU A 286 11.62 12.88 8.16
N ALA A 287 12.13 13.93 7.55
CA ALA A 287 11.67 15.31 7.76
C ALA A 287 10.21 15.55 7.32
N GLU A 288 9.80 15.02 6.16
CA GLU A 288 8.42 15.18 5.65
C GLU A 288 7.41 14.52 6.60
N GLY A 289 7.63 13.24 6.95
CA GLY A 289 6.77 12.50 7.87
C GLY A 289 6.66 13.18 9.24
N LEU A 290 7.77 13.67 9.77
CA LEU A 290 7.79 14.43 11.03
C LEU A 290 6.96 15.71 10.95
N GLN A 291 7.09 16.46 9.84
CA GLN A 291 6.36 17.72 9.65
C GLN A 291 4.84 17.51 9.57
N VAL A 292 4.39 16.56 8.75
CA VAL A 292 2.95 16.31 8.57
C VAL A 292 2.30 15.75 9.84
N THR A 293 3.02 14.88 10.56
CA THR A 293 2.54 14.31 11.82
C THR A 293 2.43 15.38 12.92
N LYS A 294 3.40 16.30 13.02
CA LYS A 294 3.32 17.44 13.94
C LYS A 294 2.17 18.37 13.65
N LYS A 295 1.83 18.59 12.36
CA LYS A 295 0.66 19.39 11.99
C LYS A 295 -0.64 18.73 12.47
N ASP A 296 -0.79 17.41 12.27
CA ASP A 296 -1.95 16.69 12.76
C ASP A 296 -2.06 16.72 14.29
N LEU A 297 -0.95 16.51 15.01
CA LEU A 297 -0.92 16.60 16.47
C LEU A 297 -1.31 17.99 16.98
N LYS A 298 -0.89 19.05 16.31
CA LYS A 298 -1.26 20.44 16.67
C LYS A 298 -2.75 20.70 16.44
N SER A 299 -3.37 20.10 15.46
CA SER A 299 -4.79 20.33 15.12
C SER A 299 -5.77 19.67 16.09
N ILE A 300 -5.33 18.68 16.87
CA ILE A 300 -6.15 17.92 17.82
C ILE A 300 -5.95 18.33 19.29
N GLN A 301 -5.15 19.39 19.54
CA GLN A 301 -4.95 20.02 20.86
C GLN A 301 -6.03 21.08 21.09
#